data_75ae34086248ec08ec1460c197ae6b50
#
_entry.id   75ae34086248ec08ec1460c197ae6b50
#
_cell.length_a   1.000
_cell.length_b   1.000
_cell.length_c   1.000
_cell.angle_alpha   90.00
_cell.angle_beta   90.00
_cell.angle_gamma   90.00
#
_symmetry.space_group_name_H-M   'P 1'
#
loop_
_entity.id
_entity.type
_entity.pdbx_description
1 polymer ?
#
loop_
_entity_poly.entity_id
_entity_poly.type
_entity_poly.pdbx_seq_one_letter_code
_entity_poly.pdbx_strand_id
1 'polypeptide(L)'
;MEIQAAIVLIIVFFLLLAFSVPVSFSIISASLVTLIMFLTPHFGVFISAQKMVTGIDSFTLLAVPFFVLAGLLMSNGGIAKRLINLAMLVLGKVPGSLAMTNIAGNAMFGSISGSGIAAATAIGGVMQPLENEQGYDRAFSAAANVASAPVGQLIPPTASFIVFSAASGGVSVAALLMAGWIPGLLWALLCMVVAFVYGKKHGYVIKRDHLTAKVVLKTIWDAIPSLFLIVIIIGGILSGYFTPTEASGVAVVYAFILAVFVYKSIRIKDIPRILKETAVMTAIVMLIIGASSVLSFVLSFTGLPQAISAALLGVSDNKIVILLIINLILLIVGTFMDMAPALLIFTPIFLPVVKALGMNPIQFGVMMVMNLSIGTITPPVGSVLFVGCSISHLQVEEVIKKLVPFFVAILVALLFVTFVPQLSMWLPTVFGLLR
;
A
#
# COMPACT_ATOMS: atom_id res chain seq x y z
N MET A 1 30.25 -12.71 -15.43
CA MET A 1 29.00 -13.43 -15.12
C MET A 1 27.88 -12.45 -14.70
N GLU A 2 28.14 -11.58 -13.75
CA GLU A 2 27.17 -10.61 -13.18
C GLU A 2 26.53 -9.69 -14.23
N ILE A 3 27.33 -9.00 -15.05
CA ILE A 3 26.83 -8.06 -16.06
C ILE A 3 26.01 -8.77 -17.14
N GLN A 4 26.48 -9.94 -17.60
CA GLN A 4 25.75 -10.72 -18.62
C GLN A 4 24.40 -11.21 -18.09
N ALA A 5 24.36 -11.70 -16.84
CA ALA A 5 23.12 -12.11 -16.19
C ALA A 5 22.14 -10.95 -16.02
N ALA A 6 22.65 -9.77 -15.61
CA ALA A 6 21.85 -8.56 -15.51
C ALA A 6 21.22 -8.16 -16.85
N ILE A 7 22.04 -8.14 -17.91
CA ILE A 7 21.60 -7.76 -19.25
C ILE A 7 20.50 -8.71 -19.73
N VAL A 8 20.71 -10.03 -19.62
CA VAL A 8 19.72 -11.03 -20.06
C VAL A 8 18.43 -10.90 -19.27
N LEU A 9 18.52 -10.82 -17.94
CA LEU A 9 17.37 -10.69 -17.06
C LEU A 9 16.55 -9.44 -17.38
N ILE A 10 17.21 -8.29 -17.53
CA ILE A 10 16.57 -7.02 -17.84
C ILE A 10 15.94 -7.04 -19.25
N ILE A 11 16.68 -7.49 -20.25
CA ILE A 11 16.17 -7.52 -21.63
C ILE A 11 14.95 -8.44 -21.74
N VAL A 12 15.03 -9.67 -21.23
CA VAL A 12 13.90 -10.63 -21.32
C VAL A 12 12.71 -10.11 -20.52
N PHE A 13 12.92 -9.54 -19.33
CA PHE A 13 11.85 -9.01 -18.51
C PHE A 13 11.11 -7.86 -19.21
N PHE A 14 11.83 -6.83 -19.68
CA PHE A 14 11.19 -5.69 -20.33
C PHE A 14 10.61 -6.02 -21.71
N LEU A 15 11.23 -6.94 -22.44
CA LEU A 15 10.69 -7.42 -23.70
C LEU A 15 9.34 -8.11 -23.49
N LEU A 16 9.22 -8.99 -22.51
CA LEU A 16 7.95 -9.65 -22.19
C LEU A 16 6.88 -8.66 -21.70
N LEU A 17 7.28 -7.66 -20.90
CA LEU A 17 6.37 -6.58 -20.50
C LEU A 17 5.89 -5.76 -21.70
N ALA A 18 6.75 -5.46 -22.66
CA ALA A 18 6.37 -4.76 -23.90
C ALA A 18 5.35 -5.54 -24.74
N PHE A 19 5.38 -6.88 -24.67
CA PHE A 19 4.35 -7.75 -25.23
C PHE A 19 3.12 -7.95 -24.34
N SER A 20 2.96 -7.12 -23.29
CA SER A 20 1.83 -7.19 -22.35
C SER A 20 1.71 -8.53 -21.60
N VAL A 21 2.82 -9.27 -21.43
CA VAL A 21 2.85 -10.46 -20.60
C VAL A 21 2.73 -10.05 -19.14
N PRO A 22 1.86 -10.70 -18.32
CA PRO A 22 1.74 -10.36 -16.91
C PRO A 22 3.08 -10.43 -16.17
N VAL A 23 3.28 -9.49 -15.23
CA VAL A 23 4.57 -9.28 -14.52
C VAL A 23 5.10 -10.57 -13.87
N SER A 24 4.24 -11.39 -13.27
CA SER A 24 4.64 -12.66 -12.65
C SER A 24 5.27 -13.63 -13.66
N PHE A 25 4.66 -13.77 -14.83
CA PHE A 25 5.20 -14.62 -15.91
C PHE A 25 6.47 -14.03 -16.53
N SER A 26 6.55 -12.71 -16.65
CA SER A 26 7.75 -12.01 -17.12
C SER A 26 8.93 -12.24 -16.16
N ILE A 27 8.70 -12.18 -14.85
CA ILE A 27 9.73 -12.47 -13.82
C ILE A 27 10.19 -13.93 -13.92
N ILE A 28 9.26 -14.88 -13.94
CA ILE A 28 9.59 -16.31 -14.01
C ILE A 28 10.41 -16.61 -15.26
N SER A 29 9.93 -16.15 -16.42
CA SER A 29 10.57 -16.41 -17.71
C SER A 29 11.97 -15.78 -17.79
N ALA A 30 12.12 -14.52 -17.36
CA ALA A 30 13.41 -13.84 -17.34
C ALA A 30 14.40 -14.56 -16.41
N SER A 31 13.93 -14.95 -15.22
CA SER A 31 14.74 -15.69 -14.24
C SER A 31 15.14 -17.07 -14.77
N LEU A 32 14.20 -17.80 -15.38
CA LEU A 32 14.44 -19.14 -15.96
C LEU A 32 15.44 -19.07 -17.11
N VAL A 33 15.26 -18.13 -18.04
CA VAL A 33 16.18 -17.95 -19.18
C VAL A 33 17.60 -17.65 -18.67
N THR A 34 17.71 -16.77 -17.65
CA THR A 34 19.01 -16.45 -17.03
C THR A 34 19.62 -17.70 -16.41
N LEU A 35 18.86 -18.50 -15.65
CA LEU A 35 19.37 -19.74 -15.05
C LEU A 35 19.83 -20.75 -16.09
N ILE A 36 19.08 -20.95 -17.17
CA ILE A 36 19.44 -21.88 -18.27
C ILE A 36 20.73 -21.47 -18.98
N MET A 37 21.03 -20.16 -19.05
CA MET A 37 22.27 -19.69 -19.64
C MET A 37 23.52 -19.98 -18.80
N PHE A 38 23.38 -20.04 -17.47
CA PHE A 38 24.51 -20.25 -16.55
C PHE A 38 24.54 -21.65 -15.92
N LEU A 39 23.41 -22.39 -16.01
CA LEU A 39 23.25 -23.76 -15.52
C LEU A 39 22.76 -24.66 -16.65
N THR A 40 22.75 -25.99 -16.39
CA THR A 40 22.09 -26.90 -17.33
C THR A 40 20.56 -26.65 -17.36
N PRO A 41 19.89 -26.78 -18.52
CA PRO A 41 18.45 -26.54 -18.62
C PRO A 41 17.61 -27.33 -17.59
N HIS A 42 17.95 -28.60 -17.38
CA HIS A 42 17.27 -29.45 -16.39
C HIS A 42 17.39 -28.88 -14.98
N PHE A 43 18.58 -28.46 -14.59
CA PHE A 43 18.83 -27.92 -13.25
C PHE A 43 18.20 -26.53 -13.05
N GLY A 44 18.22 -25.68 -14.09
CA GLY A 44 17.55 -24.38 -14.08
C GLY A 44 16.04 -24.49 -13.89
N VAL A 45 15.38 -25.41 -14.59
CA VAL A 45 13.95 -25.67 -14.44
C VAL A 45 13.64 -26.23 -13.04
N PHE A 46 14.41 -27.23 -12.59
CA PHE A 46 14.24 -27.87 -11.27
C PHE A 46 14.34 -26.81 -10.13
N ILE A 47 15.39 -26.00 -10.13
CA ILE A 47 15.58 -24.94 -9.11
C ILE A 47 14.46 -23.91 -9.17
N SER A 48 14.05 -23.51 -10.38
CA SER A 48 12.95 -22.55 -10.53
C SER A 48 11.67 -23.09 -9.90
N ALA A 49 11.29 -24.33 -10.21
CA ALA A 49 10.11 -24.96 -9.63
C ALA A 49 10.23 -25.08 -8.09
N GLN A 50 11.39 -25.55 -7.60
CA GLN A 50 11.66 -25.66 -6.16
C GLN A 50 11.55 -24.31 -5.44
N LYS A 51 12.16 -23.24 -5.99
CA LYS A 51 12.15 -21.91 -5.38
C LYS A 51 10.77 -21.28 -5.41
N MET A 52 9.97 -21.53 -6.45
CA MET A 52 8.57 -21.08 -6.49
C MET A 52 7.77 -21.70 -5.34
N VAL A 53 7.87 -23.00 -5.15
CA VAL A 53 7.11 -23.70 -4.09
C VAL A 53 7.60 -23.31 -2.70
N THR A 54 8.91 -23.35 -2.45
CA THR A 54 9.48 -23.01 -1.14
C THR A 54 9.32 -21.53 -0.80
N GLY A 55 9.24 -20.65 -1.82
CA GLY A 55 9.06 -19.22 -1.62
C GLY A 55 7.65 -18.84 -1.12
N ILE A 56 6.66 -19.64 -1.41
CA ILE A 56 5.28 -19.44 -0.91
C ILE A 56 4.97 -20.27 0.34
N ASP A 57 5.82 -21.23 0.68
CA ASP A 57 5.67 -22.09 1.87
C ASP A 57 6.17 -21.33 3.11
N SER A 58 5.37 -20.41 3.57
CA SER A 58 5.66 -19.59 4.76
C SER A 58 4.39 -19.32 5.56
N PHE A 59 4.43 -19.63 6.87
CA PHE A 59 3.32 -19.38 7.78
C PHE A 59 2.91 -17.89 7.80
N THR A 60 3.86 -16.97 7.70
CA THR A 60 3.59 -15.54 7.67
C THR A 60 2.78 -15.11 6.44
N LEU A 61 3.00 -15.78 5.31
CA LEU A 61 2.28 -15.47 4.06
C LEU A 61 0.82 -15.90 4.11
N LEU A 62 0.41 -16.81 5.00
CA LEU A 62 -1.00 -17.13 5.22
C LEU A 62 -1.82 -15.91 5.70
N ALA A 63 -1.17 -14.90 6.27
CA ALA A 63 -1.85 -13.66 6.63
C ALA A 63 -2.40 -12.91 5.41
N VAL A 64 -1.79 -13.05 4.22
CA VAL A 64 -2.20 -12.32 3.01
C VAL A 64 -3.61 -12.69 2.58
N PRO A 65 -3.98 -13.97 2.34
CA PRO A 65 -5.34 -14.34 1.97
C PRO A 65 -6.38 -13.91 3.01
N PHE A 66 -6.06 -14.01 4.29
CA PHE A 66 -6.98 -13.60 5.35
C PHE A 66 -7.18 -12.09 5.40
N PHE A 67 -6.12 -11.27 5.27
CA PHE A 67 -6.29 -9.82 5.20
C PHE A 67 -7.03 -9.38 3.92
N VAL A 68 -6.79 -10.04 2.78
CA VAL A 68 -7.56 -9.78 1.55
C VAL A 68 -9.04 -10.09 1.76
N LEU A 69 -9.36 -11.23 2.37
CA LEU A 69 -10.76 -11.60 2.68
C LEU A 69 -11.39 -10.63 3.67
N ALA A 70 -10.70 -10.28 4.76
CA ALA A 70 -11.19 -9.31 5.72
C ALA A 70 -11.46 -7.96 5.05
N GLY A 71 -10.53 -7.47 4.21
CA GLY A 71 -10.68 -6.23 3.45
C GLY A 71 -11.89 -6.25 2.51
N LEU A 72 -12.13 -7.35 1.79
CA LEU A 72 -13.29 -7.50 0.90
C LEU A 72 -14.61 -7.59 1.69
N LEU A 73 -14.64 -8.29 2.82
CA LEU A 73 -15.80 -8.33 3.70
C LEU A 73 -16.13 -6.94 4.23
N MET A 74 -15.13 -6.17 4.65
CA MET A 74 -15.29 -4.82 5.16
C MET A 74 -15.71 -3.84 4.05
N SER A 75 -15.13 -3.97 2.86
CA SER A 75 -15.49 -3.14 1.69
C SER A 75 -16.95 -3.32 1.28
N ASN A 76 -17.41 -4.56 1.19
CA ASN A 76 -18.80 -4.89 0.88
C ASN A 76 -19.74 -4.70 2.10
N GLY A 77 -19.20 -4.59 3.31
CA GLY A 77 -19.92 -4.47 4.58
C GLY A 77 -20.53 -3.09 4.88
N GLY A 78 -20.47 -2.13 3.95
CA GLY A 78 -21.05 -0.79 4.11
C GLY A 78 -20.36 0.07 5.16
N ILE A 79 -19.08 -0.19 5.43
CA ILE A 79 -18.29 0.48 6.45
C ILE A 79 -17.86 1.87 6.00
N ALA A 80 -17.56 2.04 4.70
CA ALA A 80 -17.12 3.31 4.13
C ALA A 80 -18.05 4.47 4.53
N LYS A 81 -19.35 4.30 4.38
CA LYS A 81 -20.35 5.33 4.74
C LYS A 81 -20.32 5.70 6.23
N ARG A 82 -20.07 4.73 7.13
CA ARG A 82 -20.00 4.96 8.58
C ARG A 82 -18.75 5.75 8.97
N LEU A 83 -17.61 5.39 8.36
CA LEU A 83 -16.36 6.11 8.56
C LEU A 83 -16.40 7.53 8.00
N ILE A 84 -17.02 7.73 6.82
CA ILE A 84 -17.27 9.05 6.24
C ILE A 84 -18.13 9.90 7.18
N ASN A 85 -19.23 9.34 7.71
CA ASN A 85 -20.09 10.07 8.65
C ASN A 85 -19.34 10.48 9.92
N LEU A 86 -18.48 9.61 10.44
CA LEU A 86 -17.63 9.92 11.59
C LEU A 86 -16.61 11.03 11.26
N ALA A 87 -15.91 10.93 10.13
CA ALA A 87 -14.96 11.95 9.68
C ALA A 87 -15.66 13.29 9.46
N MET A 88 -16.85 13.26 8.86
CA MET A 88 -17.66 14.45 8.64
C MET A 88 -18.15 15.09 9.95
N LEU A 89 -18.34 14.29 11.00
CA LEU A 89 -18.71 14.79 12.32
C LEU A 89 -17.59 15.67 12.91
N VAL A 90 -16.34 15.25 12.74
CA VAL A 90 -15.15 15.93 13.28
C VAL A 90 -14.75 17.12 12.41
N LEU A 91 -14.75 16.96 11.09
CA LEU A 91 -14.19 17.90 10.13
C LEU A 91 -15.21 18.87 9.50
N GLY A 92 -16.50 18.66 9.74
CA GLY A 92 -17.59 19.31 8.99
C GLY A 92 -17.71 20.83 9.11
N LYS A 93 -16.96 21.48 10.01
CA LYS A 93 -16.98 22.95 10.20
C LYS A 93 -15.77 23.67 9.61
N VAL A 94 -14.81 22.93 9.09
CA VAL A 94 -13.54 23.46 8.60
C VAL A 94 -13.65 23.81 7.10
N PRO A 95 -13.02 24.88 6.60
CA PRO A 95 -12.94 25.11 5.16
C PRO A 95 -12.37 23.90 4.39
N GLY A 96 -13.02 23.52 3.30
CA GLY A 96 -12.65 22.28 2.57
C GLY A 96 -13.07 20.98 3.25
N SER A 97 -14.04 21.05 4.17
CA SER A 97 -14.46 19.94 5.04
C SER A 97 -14.79 18.64 4.30
N LEU A 98 -15.42 18.68 3.11
CA LEU A 98 -15.71 17.45 2.37
C LEU A 98 -14.44 16.80 1.83
N ALA A 99 -13.53 17.56 1.21
CA ALA A 99 -12.27 17.01 0.75
C ALA A 99 -11.42 16.48 1.94
N MET A 100 -11.42 17.17 3.08
CA MET A 100 -10.76 16.67 4.30
C MET A 100 -11.45 15.40 4.82
N THR A 101 -12.77 15.31 4.73
CA THR A 101 -13.54 14.10 5.09
C THR A 101 -13.22 12.93 4.16
N ASN A 102 -13.05 13.21 2.86
CA ASN A 102 -12.61 12.22 1.87
C ASN A 102 -11.24 11.65 2.26
N ILE A 103 -10.27 12.54 2.55
CA ILE A 103 -8.92 12.16 2.99
C ILE A 103 -8.95 11.31 4.28
N ALA A 104 -9.69 11.76 5.30
CA ALA A 104 -9.84 11.02 6.55
C ALA A 104 -10.54 9.67 6.34
N GLY A 105 -11.58 9.65 5.49
CA GLY A 105 -12.27 8.44 5.10
C GLY A 105 -11.34 7.44 4.42
N ASN A 106 -10.51 7.90 3.48
CA ASN A 106 -9.51 7.06 2.83
C ASN A 106 -8.47 6.51 3.82
N ALA A 107 -7.98 7.33 4.75
CA ALA A 107 -7.05 6.88 5.76
C ALA A 107 -7.65 5.79 6.67
N MET A 108 -8.87 6.01 7.17
CA MET A 108 -9.56 5.06 8.04
C MET A 108 -10.01 3.80 7.29
N PHE A 109 -10.61 3.94 6.11
CA PHE A 109 -11.07 2.80 5.33
C PHE A 109 -9.90 2.01 4.74
N GLY A 110 -8.89 2.72 4.25
CA GLY A 110 -7.68 2.13 3.69
C GLY A 110 -6.89 1.32 4.73
N SER A 111 -6.83 1.78 5.99
CA SER A 111 -6.21 1.04 7.08
C SER A 111 -6.92 -0.29 7.38
N ILE A 112 -8.20 -0.40 7.06
CA ILE A 112 -8.97 -1.64 7.23
C ILE A 112 -8.84 -2.53 6.00
N SER A 113 -8.94 -1.94 4.78
CA SER A 113 -8.93 -2.68 3.52
C SER A 113 -7.52 -3.03 3.04
N GLY A 114 -6.50 -2.29 3.46
CA GLY A 114 -5.11 -2.43 3.01
C GLY A 114 -4.88 -2.11 1.52
N SER A 115 -5.88 -1.54 0.82
CA SER A 115 -5.86 -1.34 -0.63
C SER A 115 -6.22 0.09 -1.01
N GLY A 116 -5.32 0.79 -1.71
CA GLY A 116 -5.58 2.13 -2.23
C GLY A 116 -6.70 2.16 -3.28
N ILE A 117 -6.78 1.14 -4.14
CA ILE A 117 -7.87 1.00 -5.13
C ILE A 117 -9.22 0.85 -4.45
N ALA A 118 -9.30 -0.03 -3.44
CA ALA A 118 -10.54 -0.24 -2.69
C ALA A 118 -10.96 1.03 -1.94
N ALA A 119 -10.00 1.75 -1.34
CA ALA A 119 -10.25 3.01 -0.65
C ALA A 119 -10.75 4.09 -1.63
N ALA A 120 -10.05 4.31 -2.75
CA ALA A 120 -10.47 5.26 -3.78
C ALA A 120 -11.90 4.98 -4.27
N THR A 121 -12.22 3.69 -4.50
CA THR A 121 -13.54 3.28 -4.99
C THR A 121 -14.63 3.48 -3.94
N ALA A 122 -14.42 2.99 -2.72
CA ALA A 122 -15.45 3.00 -1.68
C ALA A 122 -15.72 4.42 -1.14
N ILE A 123 -14.67 5.20 -0.91
CA ILE A 123 -14.79 6.55 -0.38
C ILE A 123 -15.13 7.54 -1.50
N GLY A 124 -14.42 7.48 -2.64
CA GLY A 124 -14.69 8.35 -3.78
C GLY A 124 -16.11 8.18 -4.32
N GLY A 125 -16.60 6.94 -4.41
CA GLY A 125 -17.97 6.67 -4.86
C GLY A 125 -19.06 7.30 -3.98
N VAL A 126 -18.80 7.51 -2.69
CA VAL A 126 -19.74 8.18 -1.77
C VAL A 126 -19.48 9.68 -1.70
N MET A 127 -18.21 10.11 -1.67
CA MET A 127 -17.85 11.52 -1.46
C MET A 127 -18.02 12.37 -2.71
N GLN A 128 -17.69 11.84 -3.89
CA GLN A 128 -17.74 12.59 -5.15
C GLN A 128 -19.13 13.19 -5.44
N PRO A 129 -20.25 12.44 -5.34
CA PRO A 129 -21.59 13.02 -5.50
C PRO A 129 -21.86 14.15 -4.49
N LEU A 130 -21.50 13.94 -3.20
CA LEU A 130 -21.70 14.94 -2.15
C LEU A 130 -20.89 16.22 -2.39
N GLU A 131 -19.63 16.07 -2.82
CA GLU A 131 -18.75 17.19 -3.15
C GLU A 131 -19.29 17.97 -4.36
N ASN A 132 -19.77 17.26 -5.39
CA ASN A 132 -20.40 17.88 -6.58
C ASN A 132 -21.67 18.66 -6.22
N GLU A 133 -22.56 18.11 -5.40
CA GLU A 133 -23.78 18.79 -4.92
C GLU A 133 -23.47 20.07 -4.14
N GLN A 134 -22.35 20.09 -3.42
CA GLN A 134 -21.88 21.26 -2.66
C GLN A 134 -21.02 22.23 -3.49
N GLY A 135 -20.93 22.02 -4.80
CA GLY A 135 -20.24 22.93 -5.73
C GLY A 135 -18.71 22.86 -5.69
N TYR A 136 -18.14 21.77 -5.20
CA TYR A 136 -16.70 21.55 -5.28
C TYR A 136 -16.26 21.34 -6.73
N ASP A 137 -15.05 21.80 -7.07
CA ASP A 137 -14.39 21.47 -8.34
C ASP A 137 -14.20 19.95 -8.45
N ARG A 138 -14.83 19.34 -9.44
CA ARG A 138 -14.81 17.86 -9.63
C ARG A 138 -13.41 17.29 -9.76
N ALA A 139 -12.53 18.03 -10.48
CA ALA A 139 -11.15 17.58 -10.65
C ALA A 139 -10.35 17.68 -9.35
N PHE A 140 -10.63 18.70 -8.52
CA PHE A 140 -10.02 18.81 -7.19
C PHE A 140 -10.51 17.70 -6.25
N SER A 141 -11.81 17.41 -6.24
CA SER A 141 -12.38 16.31 -5.45
C SER A 141 -11.78 14.96 -5.85
N ALA A 142 -11.66 14.70 -7.15
CA ALA A 142 -11.00 13.50 -7.67
C ALA A 142 -9.52 13.44 -7.25
N ALA A 143 -8.79 14.57 -7.35
CA ALA A 143 -7.40 14.63 -6.94
C ALA A 143 -7.20 14.39 -5.43
N ALA A 144 -8.08 14.93 -4.58
CA ALA A 144 -8.04 14.69 -3.14
C ALA A 144 -8.28 13.20 -2.80
N ASN A 145 -9.24 12.57 -3.47
CA ASN A 145 -9.52 11.15 -3.33
C ASN A 145 -8.32 10.30 -3.77
N VAL A 146 -7.79 10.54 -4.97
CA VAL A 146 -6.63 9.82 -5.53
C VAL A 146 -5.41 9.98 -4.65
N ALA A 147 -5.09 11.21 -4.22
CA ALA A 147 -3.91 11.51 -3.40
C ALA A 147 -3.93 10.83 -2.03
N SER A 148 -5.10 10.64 -1.45
CA SER A 148 -5.25 10.11 -0.09
C SER A 148 -5.54 8.62 -0.01
N ALA A 149 -6.04 8.01 -1.08
CA ALA A 149 -6.42 6.60 -1.07
C ALA A 149 -5.25 5.64 -0.74
N PRO A 150 -3.99 5.86 -1.19
CA PRO A 150 -2.89 4.99 -0.85
C PRO A 150 -2.41 5.08 0.62
N VAL A 151 -2.88 6.05 1.40
CA VAL A 151 -2.54 6.17 2.84
C VAL A 151 -2.81 4.87 3.59
N GLY A 152 -3.87 4.14 3.22
CA GLY A 152 -4.21 2.86 3.83
C GLY A 152 -3.22 1.73 3.57
N GLN A 153 -2.29 1.90 2.63
CA GLN A 153 -1.22 0.93 2.41
C GLN A 153 -0.06 1.10 3.41
N LEU A 154 -0.05 2.21 4.13
CA LEU A 154 0.91 2.52 5.21
C LEU A 154 0.32 2.31 6.59
N ILE A 155 -0.95 2.69 6.79
CA ILE A 155 -1.59 2.55 8.11
C ILE A 155 -2.06 1.10 8.30
N PRO A 156 -1.58 0.41 9.34
CA PRO A 156 -1.95 -0.99 9.60
C PRO A 156 -3.45 -1.21 9.90
N PRO A 157 -3.92 -2.43 9.63
CA PRO A 157 -3.22 -3.59 9.08
C PRO A 157 -3.11 -3.55 7.55
N THR A 158 -1.92 -3.82 7.01
CA THR A 158 -1.68 -3.81 5.56
C THR A 158 -0.87 -5.01 5.10
N ALA A 159 -1.25 -5.60 3.94
CA ALA A 159 -0.52 -6.70 3.32
C ALA A 159 0.87 -6.26 2.80
N SER A 160 1.07 -4.99 2.50
CA SER A 160 2.33 -4.46 1.95
C SER A 160 3.52 -4.74 2.85
N PHE A 161 3.36 -4.57 4.17
CA PHE A 161 4.44 -4.86 5.13
C PHE A 161 4.71 -6.35 5.31
N ILE A 162 3.71 -7.20 5.10
CA ILE A 162 3.90 -8.66 5.12
C ILE A 162 4.70 -9.09 3.90
N VAL A 163 4.38 -8.56 2.72
CA VAL A 163 5.13 -8.80 1.49
C VAL A 163 6.57 -8.30 1.63
N PHE A 164 6.79 -7.10 2.18
CA PHE A 164 8.14 -6.59 2.44
C PHE A 164 8.90 -7.47 3.43
N SER A 165 8.27 -7.92 4.52
CA SER A 165 8.87 -8.83 5.49
C SER A 165 9.38 -10.12 4.82
N ALA A 166 8.56 -10.72 3.95
CA ALA A 166 8.93 -11.89 3.18
C ALA A 166 10.11 -11.61 2.23
N ALA A 167 10.09 -10.48 1.51
CA ALA A 167 11.14 -10.08 0.57
C ALA A 167 12.47 -9.72 1.25
N SER A 168 12.41 -9.23 2.49
CA SER A 168 13.57 -8.77 3.26
C SER A 168 14.29 -9.87 4.04
N GLY A 169 13.80 -11.11 3.99
CA GLY A 169 14.36 -12.23 4.75
C GLY A 169 13.90 -12.26 6.20
N GLY A 170 12.71 -11.73 6.53
CA GLY A 170 12.08 -11.88 7.84
C GLY A 170 12.19 -10.68 8.78
N VAL A 171 12.26 -9.47 8.25
CA VAL A 171 12.08 -8.25 9.08
C VAL A 171 10.74 -8.32 9.80
N SER A 172 10.73 -8.01 11.10
CA SER A 172 9.55 -8.14 11.97
C SER A 172 8.29 -7.45 11.39
N VAL A 173 7.25 -8.22 11.12
CA VAL A 173 5.96 -7.70 10.64
C VAL A 173 5.32 -6.77 11.69
N ALA A 174 5.38 -7.14 12.98
CA ALA A 174 4.85 -6.32 14.06
C ALA A 174 5.53 -4.94 14.10
N ALA A 175 6.87 -4.92 13.98
CA ALA A 175 7.63 -3.67 13.94
C ALA A 175 7.29 -2.82 12.70
N LEU A 176 7.16 -3.42 11.52
CA LEU A 176 6.75 -2.74 10.29
C LEU A 176 5.34 -2.15 10.40
N LEU A 177 4.39 -2.93 10.94
CA LEU A 177 3.03 -2.45 11.17
C LEU A 177 3.02 -1.22 12.09
N MET A 178 3.80 -1.22 13.17
CA MET A 178 3.90 -0.04 14.04
C MET A 178 4.63 1.13 13.39
N ALA A 179 5.64 0.86 12.58
CA ALA A 179 6.43 1.88 11.88
C ALA A 179 5.62 2.66 10.84
N GLY A 180 4.59 2.09 10.25
CA GLY A 180 3.76 2.71 9.22
C GLY A 180 2.78 3.77 9.72
N TRP A 181 2.43 3.79 11.02
CA TRP A 181 1.42 4.70 11.57
C TRP A 181 1.75 6.17 11.38
N ILE A 182 2.90 6.62 11.87
CA ILE A 182 3.28 8.03 11.80
C ILE A 182 3.47 8.50 10.36
N PRO A 183 4.17 7.77 9.47
CA PRO A 183 4.27 8.11 8.05
C PRO A 183 2.91 8.19 7.35
N GLY A 184 2.01 7.24 7.60
CA GLY A 184 0.67 7.26 7.03
C GLY A 184 -0.17 8.44 7.51
N LEU A 185 -0.14 8.75 8.80
CA LEU A 185 -0.80 9.94 9.36
C LEU A 185 -0.18 11.23 8.83
N LEU A 186 1.14 11.31 8.68
CA LEU A 186 1.83 12.46 8.11
C LEU A 186 1.36 12.71 6.67
N TRP A 187 1.27 11.65 5.85
CA TRP A 187 0.73 11.75 4.49
C TRP A 187 -0.70 12.31 4.51
N ALA A 188 -1.59 11.72 5.30
CA ALA A 188 -2.98 12.17 5.40
C ALA A 188 -3.07 13.65 5.87
N LEU A 189 -2.31 14.03 6.89
CA LEU A 189 -2.29 15.39 7.41
C LEU A 189 -1.82 16.42 6.37
N LEU A 190 -0.76 16.11 5.63
CA LEU A 190 -0.28 17.01 4.58
C LEU A 190 -1.29 17.15 3.44
N CYS A 191 -1.96 16.06 3.06
CA CYS A 191 -3.09 16.15 2.11
C CYS A 191 -4.24 16.99 2.67
N MET A 192 -4.55 16.88 3.97
CA MET A 192 -5.58 17.72 4.61
C MET A 192 -5.20 19.19 4.61
N VAL A 193 -3.91 19.52 4.80
CA VAL A 193 -3.43 20.91 4.71
C VAL A 193 -3.67 21.47 3.31
N VAL A 194 -3.37 20.71 2.25
CA VAL A 194 -3.66 21.12 0.87
C VAL A 194 -5.16 21.34 0.67
N ALA A 195 -5.99 20.41 1.15
CA ALA A 195 -7.46 20.51 1.05
C ALA A 195 -8.01 21.71 1.82
N PHE A 196 -7.47 22.01 3.00
CA PHE A 196 -7.84 23.18 3.79
C PHE A 196 -7.49 24.51 3.07
N VAL A 197 -6.26 24.62 2.57
CA VAL A 197 -5.79 25.82 1.87
C VAL A 197 -6.62 26.06 0.62
N TYR A 198 -6.87 25.01 -0.16
CA TYR A 198 -7.69 25.09 -1.36
C TYR A 198 -9.14 25.46 -1.02
N GLY A 199 -9.72 24.80 -0.02
CA GLY A 199 -11.10 25.06 0.44
C GLY A 199 -11.28 26.48 0.97
N LYS A 200 -10.30 27.01 1.72
CA LYS A 200 -10.30 28.41 2.19
C LYS A 200 -10.24 29.40 1.03
N LYS A 201 -9.41 29.14 0.02
CA LYS A 201 -9.25 30.02 -1.16
C LYS A 201 -10.51 30.07 -2.03
N HIS A 202 -11.26 28.96 -2.12
CA HIS A 202 -12.46 28.86 -2.98
C HIS A 202 -13.76 29.00 -2.19
N GLY A 203 -13.71 29.28 -0.88
CA GLY A 203 -14.88 29.51 -0.05
C GLY A 203 -15.72 28.24 0.21
N TYR A 204 -15.13 27.06 0.15
CA TYR A 204 -15.83 25.79 0.41
C TYR A 204 -16.10 25.61 1.90
N VAL A 205 -17.22 26.16 2.36
CA VAL A 205 -17.69 26.04 3.73
C VAL A 205 -19.10 25.47 3.71
N ILE A 206 -19.30 24.32 4.37
CA ILE A 206 -20.64 23.73 4.49
C ILE A 206 -21.37 24.44 5.63
N LYS A 207 -22.56 24.98 5.30
CA LYS A 207 -23.52 25.39 6.33
C LYS A 207 -24.19 24.13 6.87
N ARG A 208 -23.81 23.71 8.06
CA ARG A 208 -24.46 22.57 8.74
C ARG A 208 -25.47 23.09 9.73
N ASP A 209 -26.66 22.49 9.68
CA ASP A 209 -27.66 22.63 10.74
C ASP A 209 -27.13 22.06 12.07
N HIS A 210 -27.71 22.51 13.17
CA HIS A 210 -27.29 22.10 14.51
C HIS A 210 -27.38 20.58 14.66
N LEU A 211 -26.24 19.91 14.85
CA LEU A 211 -26.18 18.48 15.13
C LEU A 211 -26.78 18.23 16.52
N THR A 212 -27.86 17.48 16.56
CA THR A 212 -28.43 17.02 17.82
C THR A 212 -27.49 16.01 18.49
N ALA A 213 -27.32 16.08 19.80
CA ALA A 213 -26.49 15.13 20.56
C ALA A 213 -26.81 13.66 20.25
N LYS A 214 -28.08 13.36 19.99
CA LYS A 214 -28.54 12.02 19.59
C LYS A 214 -27.92 11.56 18.26
N VAL A 215 -27.80 12.46 17.28
CA VAL A 215 -27.19 12.14 15.95
C VAL A 215 -25.69 11.94 16.12
N VAL A 216 -25.02 12.79 16.92
CA VAL A 216 -23.59 12.64 17.22
C VAL A 216 -23.30 11.29 17.86
N LEU A 217 -24.03 10.96 18.93
CA LEU A 217 -23.82 9.71 19.66
C LEU A 217 -24.09 8.49 18.78
N LYS A 218 -25.17 8.53 17.98
CA LYS A 218 -25.48 7.46 17.03
C LYS A 218 -24.37 7.27 15.98
N THR A 219 -23.86 8.35 15.40
CA THR A 219 -22.78 8.29 14.39
C THR A 219 -21.50 7.67 14.96
N ILE A 220 -21.13 8.07 16.20
CA ILE A 220 -20.00 7.49 16.89
C ILE A 220 -20.24 6.00 17.14
N TRP A 221 -21.40 5.64 17.69
CA TRP A 221 -21.73 4.24 18.00
C TRP A 221 -21.74 3.35 16.77
N ASP A 222 -22.23 3.84 15.64
CA ASP A 222 -22.25 3.11 14.36
C ASP A 222 -20.85 2.88 13.78
N ALA A 223 -19.89 3.75 14.07
CA ALA A 223 -18.52 3.66 13.56
C ALA A 223 -17.57 2.85 14.46
N ILE A 224 -17.80 2.86 15.80
CA ILE A 224 -16.94 2.18 16.78
C ILE A 224 -16.65 0.72 16.42
N PRO A 225 -17.63 -0.13 16.05
CA PRO A 225 -17.34 -1.53 15.76
C PRO A 225 -16.36 -1.70 14.59
N SER A 226 -16.44 -0.80 13.58
CA SER A 226 -15.50 -0.86 12.45
C SER A 226 -14.07 -0.49 12.85
N LEU A 227 -13.91 0.54 13.67
CA LEU A 227 -12.59 0.96 14.18
C LEU A 227 -12.02 -0.02 15.20
N PHE A 228 -12.88 -0.72 15.93
CA PHE A 228 -12.46 -1.69 16.93
C PHE A 228 -11.71 -2.88 16.33
N LEU A 229 -11.93 -3.18 15.04
CA LEU A 229 -11.14 -4.17 14.31
C LEU A 229 -9.64 -3.83 14.34
N ILE A 230 -9.30 -2.57 14.13
CA ILE A 230 -7.88 -2.12 14.17
C ILE A 230 -7.31 -2.37 15.57
N VAL A 231 -8.10 -2.04 16.61
CA VAL A 231 -7.68 -2.23 18.00
C VAL A 231 -7.48 -3.72 18.31
N ILE A 232 -8.36 -4.60 17.84
CA ILE A 232 -8.23 -6.06 18.03
C ILE A 232 -6.94 -6.57 17.37
N ILE A 233 -6.69 -6.22 16.11
CA ILE A 233 -5.54 -6.71 15.36
C ILE A 233 -4.24 -6.18 16.00
N ILE A 234 -4.12 -4.87 16.10
CA ILE A 234 -2.89 -4.24 16.60
C ILE A 234 -2.68 -4.54 18.08
N GLY A 235 -3.72 -4.42 18.89
CA GLY A 235 -3.65 -4.73 20.32
C GLY A 235 -3.28 -6.20 20.58
N GLY A 236 -3.85 -7.14 19.81
CA GLY A 236 -3.53 -8.56 19.91
C GLY A 236 -2.09 -8.90 19.51
N ILE A 237 -1.58 -8.25 18.46
CA ILE A 237 -0.18 -8.44 18.03
C ILE A 237 0.80 -7.82 19.05
N LEU A 238 0.53 -6.60 19.53
CA LEU A 238 1.41 -5.90 20.48
C LEU A 238 1.44 -6.57 21.86
N SER A 239 0.32 -7.10 22.30
CA SER A 239 0.24 -7.84 23.57
C SER A 239 0.86 -9.24 23.49
N GLY A 240 1.25 -9.70 22.29
CA GLY A 240 1.79 -11.04 22.06
C GLY A 240 0.77 -12.17 22.10
N TYR A 241 -0.54 -11.85 22.17
CA TYR A 241 -1.59 -12.86 22.11
C TYR A 241 -1.73 -13.47 20.72
N PHE A 242 -1.47 -12.70 19.67
CA PHE A 242 -1.60 -13.14 18.29
C PHE A 242 -0.33 -12.86 17.48
N THR A 243 0.05 -13.84 16.68
CA THR A 243 0.93 -13.62 15.53
C THR A 243 0.18 -12.80 14.46
N PRO A 244 0.86 -12.14 13.50
CA PRO A 244 0.18 -11.45 12.39
C PRO A 244 -0.77 -12.36 11.61
N THR A 245 -0.44 -13.65 11.47
CA THR A 245 -1.29 -14.63 10.78
C THR A 245 -2.56 -14.93 11.56
N GLU A 246 -2.45 -15.19 12.87
CA GLU A 246 -3.62 -15.42 13.73
C GLU A 246 -4.51 -14.17 13.81
N ALA A 247 -3.91 -13.00 13.95
CA ALA A 247 -4.62 -11.73 13.94
C ALA A 247 -5.42 -11.51 12.64
N SER A 248 -4.89 -11.94 11.49
CA SER A 248 -5.59 -11.88 10.20
C SER A 248 -6.81 -12.82 10.16
N GLY A 249 -6.72 -14.01 10.77
CA GLY A 249 -7.85 -14.92 10.92
C GLY A 249 -8.95 -14.33 11.83
N VAL A 250 -8.55 -13.74 12.96
CA VAL A 250 -9.48 -13.02 13.85
C VAL A 250 -10.15 -11.85 13.10
N ALA A 251 -9.40 -11.13 12.27
CA ALA A 251 -9.94 -10.06 11.44
C ALA A 251 -11.04 -10.53 10.50
N VAL A 252 -10.87 -11.69 9.84
CA VAL A 252 -11.90 -12.30 8.97
C VAL A 252 -13.17 -12.61 9.75
N VAL A 253 -13.03 -13.29 10.90
CA VAL A 253 -14.19 -13.67 11.72
C VAL A 253 -14.93 -12.41 12.20
N TYR A 254 -14.21 -11.42 12.69
CA TYR A 254 -14.80 -10.16 13.15
C TYR A 254 -15.47 -9.38 12.01
N ALA A 255 -14.80 -9.24 10.87
CA ALA A 255 -15.34 -8.58 9.68
C ALA A 255 -16.61 -9.29 9.18
N PHE A 256 -16.62 -10.62 9.18
CA PHE A 256 -17.79 -11.42 8.81
C PHE A 256 -18.97 -11.17 9.76
N ILE A 257 -18.73 -11.22 11.07
CA ILE A 257 -19.78 -10.93 12.08
C ILE A 257 -20.34 -9.54 11.88
N LEU A 258 -19.50 -8.53 11.70
CA LEU A 258 -19.94 -7.15 11.46
C LEU A 258 -20.78 -7.03 10.19
N ALA A 259 -20.28 -7.55 9.07
CA ALA A 259 -20.91 -7.37 7.76
C ALA A 259 -22.24 -8.11 7.62
N VAL A 260 -22.33 -9.33 8.17
CA VAL A 260 -23.51 -10.20 8.00
C VAL A 260 -24.53 -10.00 9.12
N PHE A 261 -24.11 -9.98 10.39
CA PHE A 261 -25.03 -9.99 11.52
C PHE A 261 -25.31 -8.60 12.09
N VAL A 262 -24.30 -7.75 12.23
CA VAL A 262 -24.46 -6.42 12.85
C VAL A 262 -24.97 -5.41 11.82
N TYR A 263 -24.28 -5.27 10.69
CA TYR A 263 -24.63 -4.29 9.66
C TYR A 263 -25.63 -4.82 8.63
N LYS A 264 -25.73 -6.14 8.51
CA LYS A 264 -26.65 -6.83 7.57
C LYS A 264 -26.49 -6.33 6.12
N SER A 265 -25.28 -5.93 5.77
CA SER A 265 -24.93 -5.37 4.46
C SER A 265 -24.59 -6.46 3.45
N ILE A 266 -24.09 -7.61 3.89
CA ILE A 266 -23.76 -8.78 3.07
C ILE A 266 -24.81 -9.86 3.33
N ARG A 267 -25.39 -10.39 2.26
CA ARG A 267 -26.26 -11.56 2.32
C ARG A 267 -25.43 -12.83 2.16
N ILE A 268 -25.88 -13.94 2.73
CA ILE A 268 -25.19 -15.24 2.63
C ILE A 268 -24.93 -15.64 1.16
N LYS A 269 -25.84 -15.29 0.26
CA LYS A 269 -25.70 -15.52 -1.19
C LYS A 269 -24.56 -14.75 -1.87
N ASP A 270 -24.05 -13.69 -1.24
CA ASP A 270 -22.94 -12.88 -1.78
C ASP A 270 -21.56 -13.45 -1.39
N ILE A 271 -21.52 -14.34 -0.37
CA ILE A 271 -20.30 -14.93 0.17
C ILE A 271 -19.50 -15.71 -0.89
N PRO A 272 -20.11 -16.57 -1.75
CA PRO A 272 -19.35 -17.28 -2.78
C PRO A 272 -18.63 -16.34 -3.75
N ARG A 273 -19.23 -15.19 -4.09
CA ARG A 273 -18.60 -14.16 -4.92
C ARG A 273 -17.38 -13.56 -4.22
N ILE A 274 -17.52 -13.18 -2.95
CA ILE A 274 -16.44 -12.59 -2.15
C ILE A 274 -15.28 -13.59 -1.99
N LEU A 275 -15.59 -14.85 -1.74
CA LEU A 275 -14.58 -15.92 -1.65
C LEU A 275 -13.86 -16.13 -3.00
N LYS A 276 -14.59 -16.08 -4.12
CA LYS A 276 -13.98 -16.17 -5.46
C LYS A 276 -13.05 -14.99 -5.72
N GLU A 277 -13.48 -13.76 -5.43
CA GLU A 277 -12.64 -12.56 -5.55
C GLU A 277 -11.39 -12.66 -4.66
N THR A 278 -11.53 -13.13 -3.42
CA THR A 278 -10.42 -13.40 -2.51
C THR A 278 -9.45 -14.41 -3.09
N ALA A 279 -9.96 -15.53 -3.59
CA ALA A 279 -9.13 -16.58 -4.17
C ALA A 279 -8.33 -16.09 -5.39
N VAL A 280 -8.95 -15.31 -6.27
CA VAL A 280 -8.27 -14.71 -7.44
C VAL A 280 -7.18 -13.74 -6.99
N MET A 281 -7.49 -12.80 -6.10
CA MET A 281 -6.49 -11.85 -5.60
C MET A 281 -5.34 -12.55 -4.87
N THR A 282 -5.64 -13.53 -4.04
CA THR A 282 -4.62 -14.34 -3.34
C THR A 282 -3.73 -15.08 -4.32
N ALA A 283 -4.32 -15.73 -5.33
CA ALA A 283 -3.57 -16.49 -6.34
C ALA A 283 -2.59 -15.58 -7.11
N ILE A 284 -3.02 -14.38 -7.47
CA ILE A 284 -2.15 -13.38 -8.14
C ILE A 284 -0.97 -13.03 -7.23
N VAL A 285 -1.22 -12.70 -5.96
CA VAL A 285 -0.16 -12.32 -5.01
C VAL A 285 0.79 -13.49 -4.76
N MET A 286 0.28 -14.70 -4.53
CA MET A 286 1.10 -15.89 -4.29
C MET A 286 1.96 -16.25 -5.52
N LEU A 287 1.42 -16.14 -6.73
CA LEU A 287 2.18 -16.37 -7.97
C LEU A 287 3.33 -15.36 -8.10
N ILE A 288 3.09 -14.09 -7.79
CA ILE A 288 4.14 -13.05 -7.80
C ILE A 288 5.22 -13.34 -6.75
N ILE A 289 4.84 -13.77 -5.54
CA ILE A 289 5.79 -14.12 -4.48
C ILE A 289 6.66 -15.32 -4.93
N GLY A 290 6.04 -16.37 -5.46
CA GLY A 290 6.77 -17.52 -6.00
C GLY A 290 7.73 -17.14 -7.13
N ALA A 291 7.26 -16.33 -8.09
CA ALA A 291 8.08 -15.78 -9.17
C ALA A 291 9.30 -15.00 -8.65
N SER A 292 9.05 -14.13 -7.67
CA SER A 292 10.10 -13.29 -7.08
C SER A 292 11.09 -14.08 -6.23
N SER A 293 10.69 -15.23 -5.70
CA SER A 293 11.62 -16.13 -5.01
C SER A 293 12.63 -16.77 -5.97
N VAL A 294 12.20 -17.09 -7.21
CA VAL A 294 13.12 -17.51 -8.28
C VAL A 294 14.06 -16.38 -8.64
N LEU A 295 13.54 -15.16 -8.84
CA LEU A 295 14.34 -13.98 -9.15
C LEU A 295 15.36 -13.70 -8.04
N SER A 296 14.94 -13.74 -6.77
CA SER A 296 15.85 -13.54 -5.62
C SER A 296 16.98 -14.56 -5.59
N PHE A 297 16.71 -15.81 -5.96
CA PHE A 297 17.74 -16.82 -6.14
C PHE A 297 18.71 -16.45 -7.28
N VAL A 298 18.19 -16.05 -8.45
CA VAL A 298 19.01 -15.61 -9.59
C VAL A 298 19.90 -14.44 -9.21
N LEU A 299 19.33 -13.42 -8.57
CA LEU A 299 20.06 -12.25 -8.10
C LEU A 299 21.20 -12.63 -7.15
N SER A 300 20.91 -13.51 -6.17
CA SER A 300 21.93 -13.99 -5.21
C SER A 300 23.00 -14.84 -5.87
N PHE A 301 22.60 -15.74 -6.79
CA PHE A 301 23.50 -16.63 -7.52
C PHE A 301 24.46 -15.86 -8.43
N THR A 302 23.97 -14.80 -9.05
CA THR A 302 24.76 -13.97 -9.99
C THR A 302 25.57 -12.88 -9.31
N GLY A 303 25.39 -12.62 -8.01
CA GLY A 303 26.08 -11.52 -7.31
C GLY A 303 25.58 -10.12 -7.68
N LEU A 304 24.46 -10.02 -8.40
CA LEU A 304 23.90 -8.76 -8.88
C LEU A 304 23.63 -7.72 -7.79
N PRO A 305 23.06 -8.06 -6.61
CA PRO A 305 22.85 -7.07 -5.55
C PRO A 305 24.15 -6.44 -5.06
N GLN A 306 25.24 -7.21 -5.00
CA GLN A 306 26.56 -6.73 -4.61
C GLN A 306 27.14 -5.79 -5.67
N ALA A 307 27.02 -6.13 -6.96
CA ALA A 307 27.47 -5.29 -8.06
C ALA A 307 26.68 -3.96 -8.11
N ILE A 308 25.36 -4.02 -7.96
CA ILE A 308 24.51 -2.82 -7.89
C ILE A 308 24.86 -1.97 -6.65
N SER A 309 25.08 -2.63 -5.51
CA SER A 309 25.49 -1.94 -4.28
C SER A 309 26.83 -1.22 -4.48
N ALA A 310 27.83 -1.90 -5.03
CA ALA A 310 29.13 -1.30 -5.33
C ALA A 310 29.01 -0.14 -6.33
N ALA A 311 28.19 -0.29 -7.38
CA ALA A 311 27.96 0.76 -8.37
C ALA A 311 27.28 1.98 -7.72
N LEU A 312 26.24 1.80 -6.90
CA LEU A 312 25.53 2.90 -6.23
C LEU A 312 26.44 3.60 -5.21
N LEU A 313 27.19 2.84 -4.41
CA LEU A 313 28.14 3.39 -3.45
C LEU A 313 29.31 4.07 -4.14
N GLY A 314 29.65 3.66 -5.36
CA GLY A 314 30.67 4.31 -6.20
C GLY A 314 30.25 5.63 -6.85
N VAL A 315 28.94 5.93 -6.89
CA VAL A 315 28.42 7.21 -7.43
C VAL A 315 28.73 8.38 -6.50
N SER A 316 28.63 8.16 -5.18
CA SER A 316 28.85 9.21 -4.18
C SER A 316 29.11 8.61 -2.80
N ASP A 317 30.01 9.23 -2.05
CA ASP A 317 30.22 8.93 -0.63
C ASP A 317 29.10 9.50 0.26
N ASN A 318 28.24 10.32 -0.30
CA ASN A 318 27.18 10.99 0.45
C ASN A 318 25.92 10.11 0.52
N LYS A 319 25.60 9.64 1.74
CA LYS A 319 24.37 8.87 2.03
C LYS A 319 23.09 9.52 1.48
N ILE A 320 22.99 10.84 1.56
CA ILE A 320 21.80 11.57 1.11
C ILE A 320 21.59 11.40 -0.38
N VAL A 321 22.68 11.53 -1.17
CA VAL A 321 22.62 11.39 -2.63
C VAL A 321 22.17 9.98 -3.03
N ILE A 322 22.74 8.96 -2.40
CA ILE A 322 22.38 7.56 -2.71
C ILE A 322 20.91 7.28 -2.34
N LEU A 323 20.44 7.74 -1.18
CA LEU A 323 19.05 7.55 -0.78
C LEU A 323 18.07 8.31 -1.71
N LEU A 324 18.44 9.49 -2.22
CA LEU A 324 17.65 10.21 -3.22
C LEU A 324 17.60 9.47 -4.55
N ILE A 325 18.71 8.88 -4.99
CA ILE A 325 18.77 8.06 -6.20
C ILE A 325 17.84 6.83 -6.04
N ILE A 326 17.92 6.13 -4.90
CA ILE A 326 17.03 4.99 -4.61
C ILE A 326 15.56 5.42 -4.62
N ASN A 327 15.23 6.56 -3.98
CA ASN A 327 13.86 7.09 -4.00
C ASN A 327 13.41 7.40 -5.43
N LEU A 328 14.27 8.01 -6.25
CA LEU A 328 13.92 8.34 -7.64
C LEU A 328 13.68 7.08 -8.48
N ILE A 329 14.53 6.07 -8.34
CA ILE A 329 14.34 4.78 -9.03
C ILE A 329 13.02 4.14 -8.61
N LEU A 330 12.74 4.08 -7.31
CA LEU A 330 11.51 3.50 -6.80
C LEU A 330 10.25 4.27 -7.23
N LEU A 331 10.33 5.61 -7.31
CA LEU A 331 9.24 6.44 -7.85
C LEU A 331 8.97 6.09 -9.32
N ILE A 332 10.00 6.03 -10.14
CA ILE A 332 9.88 5.66 -11.55
C ILE A 332 9.29 4.25 -11.69
N VAL A 333 9.85 3.27 -10.99
CA VAL A 333 9.37 1.89 -11.01
C VAL A 333 7.90 1.80 -10.58
N GLY A 334 7.52 2.48 -9.50
CA GLY A 334 6.15 2.50 -8.98
C GLY A 334 5.13 3.06 -9.95
N THR A 335 5.53 3.87 -10.96
CA THR A 335 4.60 4.37 -11.99
C THR A 335 4.19 3.30 -13.00
N PHE A 336 5.01 2.26 -13.19
CA PHE A 336 4.80 1.20 -14.19
C PHE A 336 4.38 -0.14 -13.59
N MET A 337 4.71 -0.37 -12.32
CA MET A 337 4.51 -1.63 -11.64
C MET A 337 3.64 -1.48 -10.41
N ASP A 338 2.81 -2.49 -10.15
CA ASP A 338 2.11 -2.58 -8.88
C ASP A 338 3.08 -2.76 -7.71
N MET A 339 2.61 -2.38 -6.50
CA MET A 339 3.42 -2.37 -5.29
C MET A 339 4.00 -3.74 -4.94
N ALA A 340 3.21 -4.81 -4.98
CA ALA A 340 3.67 -6.13 -4.55
C ALA A 340 4.84 -6.66 -5.40
N PRO A 341 4.77 -6.67 -6.74
CA PRO A 341 5.92 -7.03 -7.58
C PRO A 341 7.15 -6.14 -7.32
N ALA A 342 6.95 -4.82 -7.21
CA ALA A 342 8.03 -3.88 -6.99
C ALA A 342 8.73 -4.13 -5.63
N LEU A 343 7.97 -4.37 -4.55
CA LEU A 343 8.53 -4.74 -3.25
C LEU A 343 9.39 -6.00 -3.34
N LEU A 344 8.89 -7.03 -4.01
CA LEU A 344 9.58 -8.33 -4.10
C LEU A 344 10.85 -8.28 -4.95
N ILE A 345 10.86 -7.45 -6.00
CA ILE A 345 12.02 -7.30 -6.89
C ILE A 345 13.08 -6.41 -6.25
N PHE A 346 12.68 -5.24 -5.76
CA PHE A 346 13.63 -4.19 -5.39
C PHE A 346 14.10 -4.27 -3.94
N THR A 347 13.36 -4.97 -3.05
CA THR A 347 13.82 -5.17 -1.67
C THR A 347 15.17 -5.90 -1.62
N PRO A 348 15.37 -7.08 -2.24
CA PRO A 348 16.66 -7.77 -2.19
C PRO A 348 17.79 -6.99 -2.89
N ILE A 349 17.46 -6.10 -3.82
CA ILE A 349 18.44 -5.26 -4.53
C ILE A 349 18.92 -4.11 -3.64
N PHE A 350 18.00 -3.35 -3.04
CA PHE A 350 18.37 -2.12 -2.32
C PHE A 350 18.61 -2.33 -0.83
N LEU A 351 18.05 -3.38 -0.21
CA LEU A 351 18.24 -3.63 1.22
C LEU A 351 19.70 -3.75 1.65
N PRO A 352 20.59 -4.44 0.90
CA PRO A 352 22.03 -4.45 1.22
C PRO A 352 22.66 -3.05 1.16
N VAL A 353 22.31 -2.25 0.15
CA VAL A 353 22.81 -0.87 -0.02
C VAL A 353 22.45 -0.01 1.17
N VAL A 354 21.17 0.02 1.55
CA VAL A 354 20.68 0.88 2.64
C VAL A 354 21.22 0.43 4.00
N LYS A 355 21.44 -0.89 4.19
CA LYS A 355 22.13 -1.42 5.38
C LYS A 355 23.57 -0.94 5.46
N ALA A 356 24.31 -0.95 4.35
CA ALA A 356 25.67 -0.43 4.28
C ALA A 356 25.74 1.07 4.62
N LEU A 357 24.69 1.83 4.27
CA LEU A 357 24.54 3.25 4.63
C LEU A 357 24.05 3.47 6.08
N GLY A 358 23.86 2.42 6.88
CA GLY A 358 23.40 2.49 8.26
C GLY A 358 21.91 2.84 8.39
N MET A 359 21.08 2.57 7.38
CA MET A 359 19.63 2.71 7.48
C MET A 359 19.02 1.44 8.05
N ASN A 360 18.06 1.59 8.99
CA ASN A 360 17.37 0.46 9.57
C ASN A 360 16.44 -0.20 8.53
N PRO A 361 16.41 -1.55 8.43
CA PRO A 361 15.54 -2.26 7.49
C PRO A 361 14.04 -1.95 7.65
N ILE A 362 13.58 -1.66 8.87
CA ILE A 362 12.18 -1.28 9.13
C ILE A 362 11.90 0.09 8.52
N GLN A 363 12.77 1.08 8.74
CA GLN A 363 12.65 2.41 8.12
C GLN A 363 12.66 2.30 6.60
N PHE A 364 13.55 1.50 6.04
CA PHE A 364 13.61 1.26 4.60
C PHE A 364 12.31 0.64 4.07
N GLY A 365 11.74 -0.34 4.78
CA GLY A 365 10.47 -0.95 4.40
C GLY A 365 9.33 0.07 4.33
N VAL A 366 9.22 0.95 5.33
CA VAL A 366 8.22 2.02 5.34
C VAL A 366 8.46 3.02 4.21
N MET A 367 9.72 3.46 4.02
CA MET A 367 10.10 4.34 2.91
C MET A 367 9.73 3.72 1.56
N MET A 368 10.02 2.45 1.36
CA MET A 368 9.77 1.74 0.11
C MET A 368 8.27 1.58 -0.17
N VAL A 369 7.48 1.16 0.83
CA VAL A 369 6.02 1.07 0.71
C VAL A 369 5.42 2.44 0.41
N MET A 370 5.85 3.50 1.09
CA MET A 370 5.39 4.85 0.85
C MET A 370 5.73 5.33 -0.56
N ASN A 371 6.95 5.10 -1.01
CA ASN A 371 7.43 5.49 -2.33
C ASN A 371 6.64 4.80 -3.45
N LEU A 372 6.49 3.48 -3.38
CA LEU A 372 5.72 2.71 -4.36
C LEU A 372 4.24 3.07 -4.32
N SER A 373 3.69 3.43 -3.16
CA SER A 373 2.32 3.94 -3.05
C SER A 373 2.13 5.26 -3.82
N ILE A 374 3.14 6.15 -3.82
CA ILE A 374 3.14 7.35 -4.66
C ILE A 374 3.11 6.98 -6.15
N GLY A 375 3.81 5.92 -6.54
CA GLY A 375 3.76 5.40 -7.90
C GLY A 375 2.34 5.06 -8.36
N THR A 376 1.50 4.52 -7.48
CA THR A 376 0.10 4.16 -7.85
C THR A 376 -0.80 5.35 -8.18
N ILE A 377 -0.41 6.56 -7.82
CA ILE A 377 -1.12 7.81 -8.16
C ILE A 377 -0.42 8.63 -9.24
N THR A 378 0.66 8.10 -9.81
CA THR A 378 1.53 8.81 -10.76
C THR A 378 1.38 8.24 -12.18
N PRO A 379 1.21 9.08 -13.22
CA PRO A 379 1.26 8.62 -14.60
C PRO A 379 2.60 7.93 -14.93
N PRO A 380 2.66 7.03 -15.94
CA PRO A 380 1.66 6.75 -16.96
C PRO A 380 0.64 5.67 -16.59
N VAL A 381 0.92 4.77 -15.63
CA VAL A 381 -0.01 3.67 -15.30
C VAL A 381 -0.88 4.00 -14.09
N GLY A 382 -0.33 4.43 -12.96
CA GLY A 382 -1.02 4.90 -11.77
C GLY A 382 -2.38 4.24 -11.47
N SER A 383 -2.40 3.01 -10.98
CA SER A 383 -3.64 2.21 -10.84
C SER A 383 -4.75 2.92 -10.04
N VAL A 384 -4.39 3.62 -8.96
CA VAL A 384 -5.33 4.41 -8.15
C VAL A 384 -5.78 5.67 -8.90
N LEU A 385 -4.89 6.30 -9.68
CA LEU A 385 -5.22 7.47 -10.48
C LEU A 385 -6.31 7.15 -11.50
N PHE A 386 -6.15 6.06 -12.26
CA PHE A 386 -7.15 5.65 -13.25
C PHE A 386 -8.49 5.29 -12.62
N VAL A 387 -8.49 4.62 -11.48
CA VAL A 387 -9.72 4.31 -10.74
C VAL A 387 -10.41 5.58 -10.27
N GLY A 388 -9.68 6.55 -9.72
CA GLY A 388 -10.23 7.83 -9.31
C GLY A 388 -10.81 8.65 -10.48
N CYS A 389 -10.13 8.65 -11.62
CA CYS A 389 -10.63 9.26 -12.86
C CYS A 389 -11.91 8.59 -13.37
N SER A 390 -11.96 7.26 -13.31
CA SER A 390 -13.15 6.48 -13.71
C SER A 390 -14.38 6.81 -12.84
N ILE A 391 -14.20 6.90 -11.53
CA ILE A 391 -15.29 7.22 -10.57
C ILE A 391 -15.80 8.64 -10.80
N SER A 392 -14.89 9.59 -11.06
CA SER A 392 -15.24 10.99 -11.28
C SER A 392 -15.72 11.29 -12.70
N HIS A 393 -15.61 10.34 -13.62
CA HIS A 393 -15.87 10.53 -15.07
C HIS A 393 -15.09 11.70 -15.65
N LEU A 394 -13.81 11.83 -15.28
CA LEU A 394 -12.88 12.87 -15.74
C LEU A 394 -11.69 12.26 -16.48
N GLN A 395 -11.08 13.05 -17.35
CA GLN A 395 -9.83 12.68 -18.00
C GLN A 395 -8.66 12.81 -17.02
N VAL A 396 -7.62 12.01 -17.24
CA VAL A 396 -6.43 11.97 -16.38
C VAL A 396 -5.75 13.33 -16.33
N GLU A 397 -5.70 14.05 -17.46
CA GLU A 397 -5.07 15.37 -17.60
C GLU A 397 -5.74 16.46 -16.76
N GLU A 398 -7.05 16.34 -16.53
CA GLU A 398 -7.81 17.28 -15.70
C GLU A 398 -7.48 17.06 -14.21
N VAL A 399 -7.41 15.81 -13.80
CA VAL A 399 -7.14 15.42 -12.42
C VAL A 399 -5.68 15.71 -12.05
N ILE A 400 -4.72 15.44 -12.94
CA ILE A 400 -3.28 15.65 -12.69
C ILE A 400 -3.00 17.11 -12.31
N LYS A 401 -3.60 18.08 -13.01
CA LYS A 401 -3.39 19.50 -12.72
C LYS A 401 -3.73 19.86 -11.27
N LYS A 402 -4.78 19.22 -10.72
CA LYS A 402 -5.21 19.43 -9.34
C LYS A 402 -4.47 18.51 -8.35
N LEU A 403 -3.87 17.44 -8.84
CA LEU A 403 -3.08 16.50 -8.03
C LEU A 403 -1.71 17.06 -7.66
N VAL A 404 -1.13 17.97 -8.48
CA VAL A 404 0.22 18.52 -8.27
C VAL A 404 0.46 19.05 -6.84
N PRO A 405 -0.41 19.87 -6.23
CA PRO A 405 -0.19 20.34 -4.86
C PRO A 405 -0.13 19.21 -3.82
N PHE A 406 -0.98 18.20 -4.00
CA PHE A 406 -0.97 17.00 -3.15
C PHE A 406 0.31 16.20 -3.37
N PHE A 407 0.75 16.08 -4.62
CA PHE A 407 1.96 15.35 -4.97
C PHE A 407 3.20 15.97 -4.30
N VAL A 408 3.31 17.29 -4.36
CA VAL A 408 4.40 18.01 -3.66
C VAL A 408 4.35 17.75 -2.15
N ALA A 409 3.17 17.83 -1.53
CA ALA A 409 3.00 17.56 -0.11
C ALA A 409 3.41 16.13 0.28
N ILE A 410 3.05 15.15 -0.55
CA ILE A 410 3.37 13.74 -0.33
C ILE A 410 4.87 13.48 -0.53
N LEU A 411 5.50 14.09 -1.55
CA LEU A 411 6.95 13.99 -1.74
C LEU A 411 7.73 14.59 -0.55
N VAL A 412 7.26 15.70 0.01
CA VAL A 412 7.82 16.26 1.23
C VAL A 412 7.71 15.25 2.38
N ALA A 413 6.54 14.61 2.56
CA ALA A 413 6.38 13.54 3.55
C ALA A 413 7.36 12.38 3.33
N LEU A 414 7.55 11.95 2.07
CA LEU A 414 8.50 10.89 1.71
C LEU A 414 9.94 11.26 2.10
N LEU A 415 10.34 12.50 1.83
CA LEU A 415 11.67 12.98 2.24
C LEU A 415 11.84 12.98 3.76
N PHE A 416 10.83 13.43 4.51
CA PHE A 416 10.86 13.33 5.97
C PHE A 416 11.00 11.88 6.46
N VAL A 417 10.23 10.94 5.91
CA VAL A 417 10.31 9.51 6.27
C VAL A 417 11.67 8.93 5.90
N THR A 418 12.26 9.35 4.78
CA THR A 418 13.59 8.90 4.34
C THR A 418 14.69 9.37 5.28
N PHE A 419 14.68 10.65 5.68
CA PHE A 419 15.81 11.28 6.37
C PHE A 419 15.61 11.43 7.89
N VAL A 420 14.39 11.26 8.40
CA VAL A 420 14.08 11.35 9.83
C VAL A 420 13.66 9.97 10.35
N PRO A 421 14.62 9.15 10.85
CA PRO A 421 14.35 7.78 11.30
C PRO A 421 13.25 7.71 12.37
N GLN A 422 13.14 8.71 13.21
CA GLN A 422 12.20 8.79 14.33
C GLN A 422 10.75 8.63 13.87
N LEU A 423 10.40 9.11 12.67
CA LEU A 423 9.05 9.00 12.13
C LEU A 423 8.60 7.54 11.93
N SER A 424 9.53 6.66 11.56
CA SER A 424 9.24 5.23 11.38
C SER A 424 9.64 4.40 12.60
N MET A 425 10.66 4.82 13.36
CA MET A 425 11.26 3.99 14.41
C MET A 425 10.71 4.27 15.80
N TRP A 426 10.06 5.43 16.03
CA TRP A 426 9.60 5.83 17.36
C TRP A 426 8.60 4.84 17.96
N LEU A 427 7.52 4.52 17.25
CA LEU A 427 6.53 3.56 17.76
C LEU A 427 7.13 2.16 17.96
N PRO A 428 7.85 1.55 17.01
CA PRO A 428 8.53 0.27 17.25
C PRO A 428 9.45 0.27 18.47
N THR A 429 10.14 1.41 18.73
CA THR A 429 11.00 1.54 19.92
C THR A 429 10.18 1.57 21.20
N VAL A 430 9.12 2.38 21.25
CA VAL A 430 8.25 2.51 22.44
C VAL A 430 7.61 1.17 22.82
N PHE A 431 7.23 0.37 21.79
CA PHE A 431 6.64 -0.96 22.01
C PHE A 431 7.67 -2.10 22.14
N GLY A 432 8.97 -1.79 22.19
CA GLY A 432 10.03 -2.79 22.40
C GLY A 432 10.19 -3.82 21.25
N LEU A 433 9.81 -3.44 20.02
CA LEU A 433 9.81 -4.33 18.86
C LEU A 433 11.13 -4.33 18.06
N LEU A 434 12.13 -3.55 18.49
CA LEU A 434 13.44 -3.41 17.86
C LEU A 434 14.48 -4.33 18.56
N ARG A 435 14.26 -5.62 18.57
CA ARG A 435 15.24 -6.59 19.08
C ARG A 435 15.98 -7.27 17.95
#